data_eb3aa68a443a3710a2e68e11273fba59
#
_entry.id   eb3aa68a443a3710a2e68e11273fba59
#
_cell.length_a   1.000
_cell.length_b   1.000
_cell.length_c   1.000
_cell.angle_alpha   90.00
_cell.angle_beta   90.00
_cell.angle_gamma   90.00
#
_symmetry.space_group_name_H-M   'P 1'
#
loop_
_entity.id
_entity.type
_entity.pdbx_description
1 polymer ?
#
loop_
_entity_poly.entity_id
_entity_poly.type
_entity_poly.pdbx_seq_one_letter_code
_entity_poly.pdbx_strand_id
1 'polypeptide(L)'
;DSEVVGKNFLYMLTEDKYAAMLKDAFNALPADEQAYFQPTIDEMESEANDLGLGADGKYALAWIKLWVGSYNAQTDDGPICNTLVSDSATDQCGLLVYSKLRSVEESAGVSVNNIKVAAYQDGYKGIGGYGYCHYLFVTDNSPLPWTACAFIAYMTCTEDGFSAWGKDMGGYSANPEVAKAIEATYQHSTGGNDENGNVVYESKNDRGFDWWSTDGQLGL
;
A
#
# COMPACT_ATOMS: atom_id res chain seq x y z
N ASP A 1 -4.55 20.42 -0.49
CA ASP A 1 -4.32 19.04 -0.86
C ASP A 1 -5.66 18.33 -1.08
N SER A 2 -5.93 17.92 -2.32
CA SER A 2 -7.25 17.39 -2.73
C SER A 2 -7.33 15.86 -2.65
N GLU A 3 -6.20 15.19 -2.38
CA GLU A 3 -6.12 13.73 -2.40
C GLU A 3 -6.78 13.11 -1.17
N VAL A 4 -7.95 12.53 -1.37
CA VAL A 4 -8.75 11.92 -0.30
C VAL A 4 -8.11 10.61 0.18
N VAL A 5 -7.46 9.86 -0.71
CA VAL A 5 -6.86 8.55 -0.42
C VAL A 5 -5.79 8.67 0.67
N GLY A 6 -4.86 9.62 0.53
CA GLY A 6 -3.82 9.85 1.52
C GLY A 6 -4.37 10.26 2.89
N LYS A 7 -5.43 11.09 2.92
CA LYS A 7 -6.10 11.46 4.17
C LYS A 7 -6.79 10.27 4.83
N ASN A 8 -7.49 9.47 4.05
CA ASN A 8 -8.16 8.27 4.56
C ASN A 8 -7.15 7.26 5.12
N PHE A 9 -5.98 7.12 4.49
CA PHE A 9 -4.89 6.32 5.04
C PHE A 9 -4.47 6.80 6.43
N LEU A 10 -4.27 8.11 6.62
CA LEU A 10 -3.90 8.66 7.93
C LEU A 10 -5.00 8.48 8.97
N TYR A 11 -6.27 8.67 8.59
CA TYR A 11 -7.39 8.41 9.51
C TYR A 11 -7.48 6.93 9.88
N MET A 12 -7.31 6.03 8.93
CA MET A 12 -7.30 4.59 9.17
C MET A 12 -6.27 4.21 10.25
N LEU A 13 -5.06 4.80 10.21
CA LEU A 13 -4.01 4.50 11.19
C LEU A 13 -4.45 4.76 12.65
N THR A 14 -5.40 5.68 12.86
CA THR A 14 -5.91 6.01 14.21
C THR A 14 -6.99 5.06 14.73
N GLU A 15 -7.48 4.14 13.92
CA GLU A 15 -8.39 3.10 14.38
C GLU A 15 -7.66 2.09 15.27
N ASP A 16 -8.34 1.57 16.29
CA ASP A 16 -7.75 0.69 17.32
C ASP A 16 -6.96 -0.48 16.75
N LYS A 17 -7.49 -1.10 15.70
CA LYS A 17 -6.86 -2.24 15.01
C LYS A 17 -5.48 -1.87 14.45
N TYR A 18 -5.40 -0.74 13.76
CA TYR A 18 -4.17 -0.33 13.07
C TYR A 18 -3.19 0.36 14.01
N ALA A 19 -3.69 1.09 15.00
CA ALA A 19 -2.88 1.63 16.08
C ALA A 19 -2.17 0.50 16.86
N ALA A 20 -2.87 -0.60 17.13
CA ALA A 20 -2.27 -1.79 17.75
C ALA A 20 -1.17 -2.42 16.88
N MET A 21 -1.35 -2.48 15.55
CA MET A 21 -0.31 -2.98 14.64
C MET A 21 0.93 -2.09 14.65
N LEU A 22 0.78 -0.77 14.72
CA LEU A 22 1.90 0.16 14.86
C LEU A 22 2.63 0.03 16.20
N LYS A 23 1.90 -0.20 17.28
CA LYS A 23 2.50 -0.55 18.58
C LYS A 23 3.30 -1.85 18.51
N ASP A 24 2.77 -2.89 17.86
CA ASP A 24 3.47 -4.15 17.69
C ASP A 24 4.74 -3.99 16.84
N ALA A 25 4.69 -3.13 15.81
CA ALA A 25 5.86 -2.76 15.04
C ALA A 25 6.92 -2.07 15.90
N PHE A 26 6.51 -1.08 16.71
CA PHE A 26 7.40 -0.40 17.66
C PHE A 26 8.03 -1.39 18.65
N ASN A 27 7.25 -2.29 19.23
CA ASN A 27 7.74 -3.30 20.17
C ASN A 27 8.73 -4.31 19.56
N ALA A 28 8.70 -4.46 18.24
CA ALA A 28 9.62 -5.32 17.51
C ALA A 28 10.96 -4.65 17.18
N LEU A 29 11.07 -3.33 17.35
CA LEU A 29 12.32 -2.61 17.13
C LEU A 29 13.40 -2.98 18.15
N PRO A 30 14.69 -2.85 17.81
CA PRO A 30 15.79 -2.90 18.78
C PRO A 30 15.61 -1.87 19.92
N ALA A 31 16.17 -2.17 21.09
CA ALA A 31 15.95 -1.35 22.29
C ALA A 31 16.43 0.11 22.17
N ASP A 32 17.49 0.34 21.42
CA ASP A 32 18.02 1.67 21.14
C ASP A 32 17.10 2.48 20.20
N GLU A 33 16.48 1.83 19.21
CA GLU A 33 15.48 2.45 18.35
C GLU A 33 14.18 2.72 19.12
N GLN A 34 13.73 1.80 19.98
CA GLN A 34 12.61 2.05 20.88
C GLN A 34 12.87 3.27 21.76
N ALA A 35 14.05 3.36 22.37
CA ALA A 35 14.44 4.50 23.20
C ALA A 35 14.47 5.83 22.42
N TYR A 36 14.81 5.79 21.14
CA TYR A 36 14.79 6.96 20.27
C TYR A 36 13.37 7.46 19.98
N PHE A 37 12.43 6.57 19.71
CA PHE A 37 11.05 6.93 19.37
C PHE A 37 10.13 7.15 20.57
N GLN A 38 10.44 6.55 21.73
CA GLN A 38 9.60 6.60 22.93
C GLN A 38 9.18 8.02 23.35
N PRO A 39 10.07 9.05 23.34
CA PRO A 39 9.67 10.40 23.70
C PRO A 39 8.57 10.98 22.82
N THR A 40 8.58 10.67 21.53
CA THR A 40 7.53 11.11 20.61
C THR A 40 6.19 10.43 20.91
N ILE A 41 6.23 9.13 21.25
CA ILE A 41 5.03 8.38 21.62
C ILE A 41 4.43 8.92 22.92
N ASP A 42 5.26 9.22 23.92
CA ASP A 42 4.82 9.77 25.20
C ASP A 42 4.19 11.17 25.05
N GLU A 43 4.77 12.00 24.18
CA GLU A 43 4.24 13.32 23.83
C GLU A 43 2.82 13.24 23.21
N MET A 44 2.53 12.20 22.43
CA MET A 44 1.24 12.04 21.77
C MET A 44 0.13 11.48 22.66
N GLU A 45 0.42 11.07 23.89
CA GLU A 45 -0.58 10.46 24.78
C GLU A 45 -1.72 11.42 25.14
N SER A 46 -1.41 12.68 25.46
CA SER A 46 -2.45 13.68 25.77
C SER A 46 -3.34 13.97 24.57
N GLU A 47 -2.75 14.15 23.39
CA GLU A 47 -3.51 14.41 22.17
C GLU A 47 -4.38 13.22 21.77
N ALA A 48 -3.89 11.99 21.91
CA ALA A 48 -4.68 10.80 21.66
C ALA A 48 -5.90 10.72 22.58
N ASN A 49 -5.74 11.05 23.85
CA ASN A 49 -6.85 11.10 24.81
C ASN A 49 -7.85 12.21 24.47
N ASP A 50 -7.39 13.39 24.11
CA ASP A 50 -8.23 14.54 23.75
C ASP A 50 -9.06 14.27 22.48
N LEU A 51 -8.49 13.49 21.54
CA LEU A 51 -9.17 13.03 20.34
C LEU A 51 -10.09 11.80 20.58
N GLY A 52 -10.09 11.24 21.77
CA GLY A 52 -10.89 10.07 22.12
C GLY A 52 -10.43 8.78 21.43
N LEU A 53 -9.16 8.69 21.07
CA LEU A 53 -8.58 7.49 20.49
C LEU A 53 -8.39 6.41 21.57
N GLY A 54 -8.35 5.13 21.11
CA GLY A 54 -8.06 4.01 22.00
C GLY A 54 -6.66 4.05 22.62
N ALA A 55 -6.38 3.14 23.54
CA ALA A 55 -5.14 3.11 24.33
C ALA A 55 -3.85 3.11 23.49
N ASP A 56 -3.90 2.60 22.27
CA ASP A 56 -2.76 2.52 21.35
C ASP A 56 -2.72 3.69 20.34
N GLY A 57 -3.69 4.62 20.37
CA GLY A 57 -3.78 5.77 19.46
C GLY A 57 -2.54 6.66 19.45
N LYS A 58 -1.81 6.74 20.57
CA LYS A 58 -0.55 7.47 20.65
C LYS A 58 0.54 6.96 19.69
N TYR A 59 0.56 5.66 19.39
CA TYR A 59 1.50 5.09 18.41
C TYR A 59 1.17 5.54 16.99
N ALA A 60 -0.12 5.62 16.66
CA ALA A 60 -0.56 6.13 15.37
C ALA A 60 -0.22 7.62 15.21
N LEU A 61 -0.51 8.45 16.21
CA LEU A 61 -0.19 9.87 16.17
C LEU A 61 1.33 10.13 16.13
N ALA A 62 2.12 9.36 16.87
CA ALA A 62 3.57 9.44 16.81
C ALA A 62 4.10 9.08 15.42
N TRP A 63 3.61 8.01 14.81
CA TRP A 63 3.96 7.62 13.45
C TRP A 63 3.61 8.73 12.45
N ILE A 64 2.39 9.26 12.50
CA ILE A 64 1.93 10.36 11.64
C ILE A 64 2.83 11.59 11.82
N LYS A 65 3.13 11.97 13.05
CA LYS A 65 4.00 13.13 13.35
C LYS A 65 5.38 12.98 12.74
N LEU A 66 6.01 11.83 12.92
CA LEU A 66 7.34 11.53 12.38
C LEU A 66 7.32 11.51 10.85
N TRP A 67 6.31 10.87 10.26
CA TRP A 67 6.15 10.81 8.81
C TRP A 67 5.95 12.20 8.20
N VAL A 68 5.05 13.01 8.77
CA VAL A 68 4.82 14.39 8.30
C VAL A 68 6.06 15.26 8.46
N GLY A 69 6.85 15.04 9.51
CA GLY A 69 8.12 15.75 9.73
C GLY A 69 9.19 15.46 8.68
N SER A 70 9.11 14.30 8.02
CA SER A 70 10.06 13.87 6.96
C SER A 70 9.41 13.86 5.57
N TYR A 71 8.17 14.31 5.45
CA TYR A 71 7.37 14.16 4.24
C TYR A 71 7.81 15.12 3.14
N ASN A 72 8.13 14.54 1.98
CA ASN A 72 8.36 15.29 0.75
C ASN A 72 7.18 15.08 -0.22
N ALA A 73 6.29 16.06 -0.29
CA ALA A 73 5.10 16.00 -1.12
C ALA A 73 5.44 15.89 -2.60
N GLN A 74 4.90 14.89 -3.25
CA GLN A 74 4.96 14.73 -4.70
C GLN A 74 3.58 14.99 -5.31
N THR A 75 3.57 15.29 -6.60
CA THR A 75 2.33 15.64 -7.31
C THR A 75 1.55 14.42 -7.78
N ASP A 76 2.21 13.26 -7.90
CA ASP A 76 1.63 12.00 -8.38
C ASP A 76 2.54 10.83 -7.99
N ASP A 77 2.06 9.61 -8.11
CA ASP A 77 2.80 8.36 -7.87
C ASP A 77 4.02 8.18 -8.79
N GLY A 78 3.92 8.64 -10.05
CA GLY A 78 5.02 8.56 -11.01
C GLY A 78 6.32 9.22 -10.52
N PRO A 79 6.29 10.48 -10.09
CA PRO A 79 7.43 11.13 -9.45
C PRO A 79 7.97 10.39 -8.22
N ILE A 80 7.10 9.81 -7.39
CA ILE A 80 7.54 8.98 -6.25
C ILE A 80 8.35 7.78 -6.74
N CYS A 81 7.81 7.02 -7.69
CA CYS A 81 8.49 5.87 -8.27
C CYS A 81 9.85 6.25 -8.86
N ASN A 82 9.90 7.32 -9.66
CA ASN A 82 11.14 7.79 -10.28
C ASN A 82 12.20 8.19 -9.25
N THR A 83 11.78 8.78 -8.14
CA THR A 83 12.69 9.12 -7.04
C THR A 83 13.24 7.86 -6.39
N LEU A 84 12.39 6.88 -6.09
CA LEU A 84 12.78 5.64 -5.42
C LEU A 84 13.75 4.77 -6.24
N VAL A 85 13.64 4.77 -7.57
CA VAL A 85 14.54 3.99 -8.44
C VAL A 85 15.83 4.73 -8.80
N SER A 86 15.96 6.01 -8.44
CA SER A 86 17.15 6.78 -8.77
C SER A 86 18.37 6.31 -7.97
N ASP A 87 19.56 6.37 -8.59
CA ASP A 87 20.82 5.98 -7.93
C ASP A 87 21.17 6.85 -6.71
N SER A 88 20.53 8.01 -6.60
CA SER A 88 20.70 8.92 -5.46
C SER A 88 19.73 8.64 -4.31
N ALA A 89 18.76 7.73 -4.49
CA ALA A 89 17.81 7.38 -3.43
C ALA A 89 18.51 6.50 -2.39
N THR A 90 18.64 7.03 -1.17
CA THR A 90 19.16 6.29 -0.01
C THR A 90 18.19 6.50 1.14
N ASP A 91 17.85 5.43 1.83
CA ASP A 91 17.01 5.46 3.04
C ASP A 91 15.67 6.18 2.84
N GLN A 92 15.06 6.01 1.66
CA GLN A 92 13.79 6.62 1.30
C GLN A 92 12.69 5.57 1.23
N CYS A 93 11.50 5.96 1.65
CA CYS A 93 10.29 5.18 1.41
C CYS A 93 9.21 6.07 0.78
N GLY A 94 8.30 5.45 0.02
CA GLY A 94 7.21 6.15 -0.63
C GLY A 94 5.89 5.41 -0.43
N LEU A 95 4.81 6.18 -0.22
CA LEU A 95 3.45 5.67 -0.30
C LEU A 95 2.93 5.96 -1.71
N LEU A 96 2.57 4.93 -2.43
CA LEU A 96 2.13 5.02 -3.83
C LEU A 96 1.15 3.91 -4.17
N VAL A 97 0.41 4.09 -5.26
CA VAL A 97 -0.47 3.04 -5.79
C VAL A 97 0.38 1.95 -6.41
N TYR A 98 0.22 0.71 -5.94
CA TYR A 98 1.04 -0.43 -6.35
C TYR A 98 1.09 -0.62 -7.88
N SER A 99 -0.03 -0.40 -8.58
CA SER A 99 -0.12 -0.53 -10.04
C SER A 99 0.83 0.39 -10.82
N LYS A 100 1.34 1.45 -10.20
CA LYS A 100 2.29 2.36 -10.85
C LYS A 100 3.69 1.76 -11.04
N LEU A 101 4.02 0.71 -10.31
CA LEU A 101 5.31 0.01 -10.46
C LEU A 101 5.53 -0.51 -11.89
N ARG A 102 4.46 -0.91 -12.59
CA ARG A 102 4.55 -1.43 -13.96
C ARG A 102 5.10 -0.43 -14.99
N SER A 103 4.93 0.87 -14.76
CA SER A 103 5.36 1.92 -15.70
C SER A 103 6.76 2.46 -15.43
N VAL A 104 7.40 2.05 -14.35
CA VAL A 104 8.73 2.57 -13.96
C VAL A 104 9.81 2.10 -14.92
N GLU A 105 9.82 0.83 -15.29
CA GLU A 105 10.83 0.28 -16.21
C GLU A 105 10.77 0.95 -17.59
N GLU A 106 9.57 1.24 -18.08
CA GLU A 106 9.36 1.85 -19.38
C GLU A 106 9.81 3.32 -19.40
N SER A 107 9.52 4.05 -18.34
CA SER A 107 9.73 5.50 -18.27
C SER A 107 11.14 5.91 -17.86
N ALA A 108 11.79 5.13 -17.01
CA ALA A 108 13.06 5.48 -16.40
C ALA A 108 14.26 4.70 -16.96
N GLY A 109 14.05 3.66 -17.77
CA GLY A 109 15.12 2.79 -18.26
C GLY A 109 15.84 2.00 -17.16
N VAL A 110 15.21 1.90 -15.98
CA VAL A 110 15.72 1.19 -14.80
C VAL A 110 14.75 0.10 -14.37
N SER A 111 15.25 -0.91 -13.70
CA SER A 111 14.41 -2.01 -13.23
C SER A 111 13.57 -1.57 -12.04
N VAL A 112 12.28 -1.89 -12.09
CA VAL A 112 11.36 -1.76 -10.95
C VAL A 112 11.82 -2.60 -9.74
N ASN A 113 12.68 -3.59 -9.93
CA ASN A 113 13.25 -4.39 -8.85
C ASN A 113 14.19 -3.58 -7.92
N ASN A 114 14.58 -2.37 -8.32
CA ASN A 114 15.26 -1.43 -7.43
C ASN A 114 14.35 -0.91 -6.31
N ILE A 115 13.03 -0.99 -6.49
CA ILE A 115 12.05 -0.69 -5.45
C ILE A 115 11.75 -1.99 -4.69
N LYS A 116 11.86 -1.96 -3.37
CA LYS A 116 11.45 -3.05 -2.50
C LYS A 116 10.12 -2.72 -1.83
N VAL A 117 9.17 -3.63 -1.92
CA VAL A 117 7.92 -3.53 -1.16
C VAL A 117 8.21 -3.90 0.30
N ALA A 118 7.95 -2.98 1.22
CA ALA A 118 8.27 -3.18 2.64
C ALA A 118 7.67 -4.47 3.20
N ALA A 119 6.39 -4.72 2.90
CA ALA A 119 5.67 -5.90 3.38
C ALA A 119 6.21 -7.25 2.85
N TYR A 120 7.02 -7.23 1.78
CA TYR A 120 7.63 -8.45 1.24
C TYR A 120 8.94 -8.83 1.96
N GLN A 121 9.44 -7.96 2.83
CA GLN A 121 10.69 -8.21 3.53
C GLN A 121 10.48 -9.11 4.75
N ASP A 122 11.41 -10.03 4.99
CA ASP A 122 11.33 -10.94 6.13
C ASP A 122 11.32 -10.15 7.45
N GLY A 123 10.44 -10.58 8.36
CA GLY A 123 10.32 -9.95 9.66
C GLY A 123 9.60 -8.59 9.68
N TYR A 124 9.07 -8.12 8.54
CA TYR A 124 8.30 -6.88 8.49
C TYR A 124 7.16 -6.88 9.50
N LYS A 125 7.00 -5.76 10.20
CA LYS A 125 5.90 -5.50 11.13
C LYS A 125 5.30 -4.12 10.83
N GLY A 126 4.01 -3.97 11.07
CA GLY A 126 3.28 -2.75 10.80
C GLY A 126 2.30 -2.90 9.63
N ILE A 127 1.86 -1.80 9.05
CA ILE A 127 0.90 -1.77 7.96
C ILE A 127 1.66 -1.76 6.64
N GLY A 128 1.55 -2.84 5.88
CA GLY A 128 2.27 -3.01 4.61
C GLY A 128 1.62 -2.31 3.42
N GLY A 129 0.33 -2.02 3.50
CA GLY A 129 -0.41 -1.38 2.43
C GLY A 129 -1.77 -0.86 2.89
N TYR A 130 -2.46 -0.20 1.98
CA TYR A 130 -3.81 0.34 2.17
C TYR A 130 -4.66 0.02 0.96
N GLY A 131 -5.80 -0.64 1.19
CA GLY A 131 -6.78 -0.97 0.14
C GLY A 131 -7.92 0.03 0.10
N TYR A 132 -8.39 0.37 -1.09
CA TYR A 132 -9.58 1.19 -1.29
C TYR A 132 -10.33 0.77 -2.56
N CYS A 133 -11.64 1.06 -2.59
CA CYS A 133 -12.47 0.67 -3.71
C CYS A 133 -12.52 1.76 -4.77
N HIS A 134 -12.40 1.35 -6.03
CA HIS A 134 -12.79 2.16 -7.17
C HIS A 134 -14.24 1.87 -7.55
N TYR A 135 -15.00 2.92 -7.80
CA TYR A 135 -16.41 2.82 -8.21
C TYR A 135 -16.58 3.31 -9.64
N LEU A 136 -17.32 2.55 -10.42
CA LEU A 136 -17.69 2.90 -11.78
C LEU A 136 -19.16 3.32 -11.82
N PHE A 137 -19.43 4.43 -12.50
CA PHE A 137 -20.77 5.03 -12.59
C PHE A 137 -21.16 5.26 -14.04
N VAL A 138 -22.46 5.13 -14.31
CA VAL A 138 -23.08 5.64 -15.54
C VAL A 138 -23.71 6.97 -15.19
N THR A 139 -23.37 8.03 -15.94
CA THR A 139 -23.94 9.35 -15.72
C THR A 139 -25.39 9.43 -16.18
N ASP A 140 -26.23 10.20 -15.50
CA ASP A 140 -27.67 10.32 -15.81
C ASP A 140 -27.93 10.81 -17.23
N ASN A 141 -27.03 11.62 -17.78
CA ASN A 141 -27.15 12.17 -19.14
C ASN A 141 -26.44 11.30 -20.21
N SER A 142 -26.09 10.06 -19.89
CA SER A 142 -25.50 9.15 -20.85
C SER A 142 -26.48 8.87 -21.99
N PRO A 143 -26.08 9.07 -23.26
CA PRO A 143 -26.95 8.77 -24.39
C PRO A 143 -27.16 7.26 -24.60
N LEU A 144 -26.32 6.41 -24.01
CA LEU A 144 -26.34 4.95 -24.14
C LEU A 144 -26.11 4.27 -22.78
N PRO A 145 -27.02 4.47 -21.80
CA PRO A 145 -26.78 4.01 -20.44
C PRO A 145 -26.66 2.48 -20.34
N TRP A 146 -27.45 1.75 -21.11
CA TRP A 146 -27.39 0.27 -21.12
C TRP A 146 -26.09 -0.28 -21.71
N THR A 147 -25.54 0.39 -22.74
CA THR A 147 -24.23 0.04 -23.30
C THR A 147 -23.11 0.29 -22.28
N ALA A 148 -23.20 1.41 -21.55
CA ALA A 148 -22.27 1.71 -20.49
C ALA A 148 -22.33 0.69 -19.35
N CYS A 149 -23.55 0.30 -18.92
CA CYS A 149 -23.73 -0.78 -17.94
C CYS A 149 -23.14 -2.10 -18.41
N ALA A 150 -23.38 -2.49 -19.68
CA ALA A 150 -22.85 -3.71 -20.25
C ALA A 150 -21.31 -3.68 -20.30
N PHE A 151 -20.72 -2.53 -20.61
CA PHE A 151 -19.26 -2.35 -20.61
C PHE A 151 -18.69 -2.48 -19.19
N ILE A 152 -19.31 -1.84 -18.20
CA ILE A 152 -18.91 -1.96 -16.79
C ILE A 152 -19.01 -3.42 -16.34
N ALA A 153 -20.11 -4.10 -16.65
CA ALA A 153 -20.29 -5.51 -16.31
C ALA A 153 -19.22 -6.40 -16.98
N TYR A 154 -18.90 -6.16 -18.26
CA TYR A 154 -17.83 -6.89 -18.93
C TYR A 154 -16.48 -6.68 -18.23
N MET A 155 -16.12 -5.41 -17.97
CA MET A 155 -14.84 -5.06 -17.33
C MET A 155 -14.69 -5.63 -15.92
N THR A 156 -15.78 -5.71 -15.16
CA THR A 156 -15.70 -6.09 -13.74
C THR A 156 -16.05 -7.55 -13.47
N CYS A 157 -16.86 -8.19 -14.35
CA CYS A 157 -17.43 -9.51 -14.10
C CYS A 157 -16.87 -10.61 -15.01
N THR A 158 -15.95 -10.29 -15.92
CA THR A 158 -15.29 -11.30 -16.77
C THR A 158 -13.78 -11.24 -16.62
N GLU A 159 -13.12 -12.38 -16.76
CA GLU A 159 -11.65 -12.46 -16.70
C GLU A 159 -11.01 -11.63 -17.80
N ASP A 160 -11.49 -11.76 -19.04
CA ASP A 160 -10.97 -11.03 -20.20
C ASP A 160 -11.09 -9.51 -20.04
N GLY A 161 -12.25 -9.05 -19.58
CA GLY A 161 -12.49 -7.62 -19.37
C GLY A 161 -11.63 -7.05 -18.25
N PHE A 162 -11.51 -7.76 -17.14
CA PHE A 162 -10.71 -7.33 -16.01
C PHE A 162 -9.20 -7.46 -16.26
N SER A 163 -8.78 -8.41 -17.08
CA SER A 163 -7.35 -8.63 -17.36
C SER A 163 -6.62 -7.42 -17.93
N ALA A 164 -7.32 -6.58 -18.68
CA ALA A 164 -6.75 -5.32 -19.20
C ALA A 164 -6.64 -4.21 -18.14
N TRP A 165 -7.28 -4.39 -16.99
CA TRP A 165 -7.45 -3.37 -15.97
C TRP A 165 -6.45 -3.48 -14.82
N GLY A 166 -6.20 -4.65 -14.27
CA GLY A 166 -5.41 -4.71 -13.05
C GLY A 166 -4.81 -6.04 -12.64
N LYS A 167 -4.73 -7.00 -13.56
CA LYS A 167 -4.35 -8.39 -13.22
C LYS A 167 -2.98 -8.57 -12.58
N ASP A 168 -2.04 -7.67 -12.81
CA ASP A 168 -0.63 -7.92 -12.48
C ASP A 168 -0.10 -7.04 -11.32
N MET A 169 -0.84 -6.03 -10.90
CA MET A 169 -0.27 -4.97 -10.06
C MET A 169 -1.25 -4.44 -9.00
N GLY A 170 -1.82 -5.32 -8.20
CA GLY A 170 -2.61 -4.94 -7.04
C GLY A 170 -3.99 -4.35 -7.34
N GLY A 171 -4.50 -4.59 -8.55
CA GLY A 171 -5.90 -4.32 -8.89
C GLY A 171 -6.72 -5.59 -8.77
N TYR A 172 -7.75 -5.59 -7.94
CA TYR A 172 -8.57 -6.78 -7.69
C TYR A 172 -10.02 -6.54 -8.09
N SER A 173 -10.63 -7.53 -8.76
CA SER A 173 -12.05 -7.47 -9.11
C SER A 173 -12.92 -7.53 -7.85
N ALA A 174 -14.01 -6.74 -7.84
CA ALA A 174 -15.05 -6.86 -6.82
C ALA A 174 -15.88 -8.15 -6.98
N ASN A 175 -15.80 -8.83 -8.13
CA ASN A 175 -16.37 -10.16 -8.34
C ASN A 175 -15.39 -11.21 -7.80
N PRO A 176 -15.74 -11.97 -6.73
CA PRO A 176 -14.82 -12.92 -6.10
C PRO A 176 -14.35 -14.04 -7.02
N GLU A 177 -15.19 -14.48 -7.98
CA GLU A 177 -14.81 -15.53 -8.90
C GLU A 177 -13.79 -15.05 -9.93
N VAL A 178 -13.95 -13.83 -10.44
CA VAL A 178 -12.99 -13.20 -11.34
C VAL A 178 -11.69 -12.89 -10.59
N ALA A 179 -11.77 -12.35 -9.41
CA ALA A 179 -10.61 -12.09 -8.56
C ALA A 179 -9.80 -13.37 -8.34
N LYS A 180 -10.46 -14.46 -7.94
CA LYS A 180 -9.82 -15.75 -7.69
C LYS A 180 -9.20 -16.37 -8.95
N ALA A 181 -9.87 -16.30 -10.10
CA ALA A 181 -9.38 -16.84 -11.34
C ALA A 181 -8.13 -16.08 -11.82
N ILE A 182 -8.13 -14.76 -11.70
CA ILE A 182 -6.99 -13.92 -12.08
C ILE A 182 -5.84 -14.06 -11.09
N GLU A 183 -6.11 -14.10 -9.80
CA GLU A 183 -5.10 -14.27 -8.76
C GLU A 183 -4.30 -15.57 -8.93
N ALA A 184 -4.94 -16.63 -9.41
CA ALA A 184 -4.26 -17.87 -9.76
C ALA A 184 -3.22 -17.71 -10.88
N THR A 185 -3.27 -16.64 -11.66
CA THR A 185 -2.31 -16.32 -12.72
C THR A 185 -1.18 -15.39 -12.26
N TYR A 186 -1.26 -14.81 -11.07
CA TYR A 186 -0.21 -13.95 -10.53
C TYR A 186 1.10 -14.73 -10.35
N GLN A 187 2.17 -14.10 -10.75
CA GLN A 187 3.50 -14.67 -10.58
C GLN A 187 4.00 -14.27 -9.18
N HIS A 188 3.83 -15.15 -8.23
CA HIS A 188 4.45 -15.05 -6.91
C HIS A 188 5.94 -15.40 -7.02
N SER A 189 6.69 -14.67 -7.82
CA SER A 189 8.07 -14.99 -8.05
C SER A 189 8.89 -14.64 -6.81
N THR A 190 9.74 -15.57 -6.45
CA THR A 190 10.83 -15.32 -5.53
C THR A 190 12.04 -14.92 -6.35
N GLY A 191 12.62 -13.76 -6.07
CA GLY A 191 13.86 -13.30 -6.72
C GLY A 191 15.11 -14.12 -6.32
N GLY A 192 14.93 -15.29 -5.72
CA GLY A 192 16.02 -16.07 -5.14
C GLY A 192 16.32 -15.68 -3.69
N ASN A 193 17.49 -16.04 -3.20
CA ASN A 193 17.94 -15.66 -1.85
C ASN A 193 19.02 -14.59 -1.94
N ASP A 194 19.04 -13.71 -0.95
CA ASP A 194 20.13 -12.76 -0.75
C ASP A 194 21.41 -13.45 -0.20
N GLU A 195 22.46 -12.69 0.02
CA GLU A 195 23.73 -13.18 0.58
C GLU A 195 23.62 -13.78 1.99
N ASN A 196 22.51 -13.48 2.71
CA ASN A 196 22.22 -13.99 4.06
C ASN A 196 21.28 -15.20 4.02
N GLY A 197 20.83 -15.61 2.82
CA GLY A 197 19.90 -16.72 2.62
C GLY A 197 18.42 -16.35 2.76
N ASN A 198 18.07 -15.07 2.88
CA ASN A 198 16.68 -14.62 2.94
C ASN A 198 16.06 -14.60 1.54
N VAL A 199 14.78 -14.94 1.47
CA VAL A 199 14.04 -14.89 0.22
C VAL A 199 13.86 -13.44 -0.23
N VAL A 200 14.24 -13.16 -1.48
CA VAL A 200 14.05 -11.85 -2.11
C VAL A 200 12.86 -11.92 -3.05
N TYR A 201 11.91 -11.02 -2.88
CA TYR A 201 10.75 -10.90 -3.73
C TYR A 201 10.93 -9.76 -4.73
N GLU A 202 10.60 -10.01 -5.98
CA GLU A 202 10.58 -8.97 -7.00
C GLU A 202 9.39 -8.03 -6.76
N SER A 203 9.63 -6.72 -6.79
CA SER A 203 8.60 -5.71 -6.51
C SER A 203 7.46 -5.71 -7.52
N LYS A 204 7.71 -6.12 -8.76
CA LYS A 204 6.71 -6.17 -9.83
C LYS A 204 5.74 -7.35 -9.73
N ASN A 205 6.02 -8.31 -8.87
CA ASN A 205 5.19 -9.51 -8.71
C ASN A 205 4.23 -9.31 -7.53
N ASP A 206 2.97 -9.09 -7.84
CA ASP A 206 1.92 -9.00 -6.84
C ASP A 206 1.71 -10.35 -6.14
N ARG A 207 1.46 -10.33 -4.85
CA ARG A 207 1.22 -11.52 -4.03
C ARG A 207 -0.26 -11.86 -3.88
N GLY A 208 -1.13 -11.08 -4.49
CA GLY A 208 -2.56 -11.28 -4.47
C GLY A 208 -3.27 -10.71 -3.24
N PHE A 209 -4.59 -10.54 -3.37
CA PHE A 209 -5.41 -9.91 -2.32
C PHE A 209 -5.43 -10.71 -1.01
N ASP A 210 -5.50 -12.03 -1.08
CA ASP A 210 -5.54 -12.88 0.11
C ASP A 210 -4.26 -12.73 0.94
N TRP A 211 -3.11 -12.68 0.27
CA TRP A 211 -1.84 -12.44 0.95
C TRP A 211 -1.78 -11.05 1.58
N TRP A 212 -2.17 -10.00 0.85
CA TRP A 212 -2.15 -8.63 1.36
C TRP A 212 -3.06 -8.47 2.57
N SER A 213 -4.25 -9.08 2.56
CA SER A 213 -5.22 -8.96 3.65
C SER A 213 -4.85 -9.75 4.90
N THR A 214 -3.97 -10.74 4.80
CA THR A 214 -3.53 -11.58 5.92
C THR A 214 -2.08 -11.35 6.31
N ASP A 215 -1.15 -11.68 5.43
CA ASP A 215 0.29 -11.65 5.68
C ASP A 215 0.92 -10.29 5.36
N GLY A 216 0.44 -9.63 4.31
CA GLY A 216 0.90 -8.31 3.87
C GLY A 216 0.39 -7.16 4.73
N GLN A 217 -0.51 -7.44 5.69
CA GLN A 217 -1.06 -6.46 6.62
C GLN A 217 -1.70 -5.24 5.92
N LEU A 218 -2.58 -5.53 4.95
CA LEU A 218 -3.34 -4.49 4.26
C LEU A 218 -4.36 -3.85 5.20
N GLY A 219 -4.35 -2.54 5.26
CA GLY A 219 -5.44 -1.75 5.83
C GLY A 219 -6.62 -1.66 4.85
N LEU A 220 -7.83 -2.00 5.29
CA LEU A 220 -9.05 -1.99 4.50
C LEU A 220 -10.11 -1.09 5.13
#